data_6b0be3745eccbbf11494e7df6ff98d7b
#
_entry.id   6b0be3745eccbbf11494e7df6ff98d7b
#
_cell.length_a   1.000
_cell.length_b   1.000
_cell.length_c   1.000
_cell.angle_alpha   90.00
_cell.angle_beta   90.00
_cell.angle_gamma   90.00
#
_symmetry.space_group_name_H-M   'P 1'
#
loop_
_entity.id
_entity.type
_entity.pdbx_description
1 polymer ?
#
loop_
_entity_poly.entity_id
_entity_poly.type
_entity_poly.pdbx_seq_one_letter_code
_entity_poly.pdbx_strand_id
1 'polypeptide(L)'
;MPAYRVGRHELGQNFLTERTTIDSIVELVSRTDGPIVEIGSGGGALTLPLQRLRRPITAIEIDSSYALKLRRRVSSNTTVVNTDFLRYRLPQTPCTVVGNLPFHHTTAILRRVLHADYWTAAVLIV
;
A
#
# COMPACT_ATOMS: atom_id res chain seq x y z
N MET A 1 13.96 7.59 7.35
CA MET A 1 13.46 7.88 7.26
C MET A 1 13.18 8.66 7.07
N PRO A 2 13.03 8.65 7.02
CA PRO A 2 12.47 9.35 6.98
C PRO A 2 11.76 9.95 6.55
N ALA A 3 11.53 9.96 6.46
CA ALA A 3 10.80 10.56 6.30
C ALA A 3 10.26 11.16 6.18
N TYR A 4 10.32 11.18 6.24
CA TYR A 4 9.66 11.84 6.40
C TYR A 4 9.32 12.58 6.28
N ARG A 5 9.33 12.71 6.15
CA ARG A 5 8.83 13.51 6.22
C ARG A 5 8.25 14.21 6.03
N VAL A 6 8.19 14.27 5.88
CA VAL A 6 7.44 14.91 5.82
C VAL A 6 6.89 15.35 5.31
N GLY A 7 6.85 15.39 5.06
CA GLY A 7 6.10 15.77 4.76
C GLY A 7 5.53 15.92 4.19
N ARG A 8 5.27 15.78 4.17
CA ARG A 8 4.46 15.86 3.93
C ARG A 8 3.70 16.27 3.74
N HIS A 9 3.57 16.24 3.77
CA HIS A 9 2.61 16.67 3.92
C HIS A 9 2.35 17.70 3.90
N GLU A 10 2.62 17.73 4.07
CA GLU A 10 2.30 18.78 4.29
C GLU A 10 1.87 19.69 3.45
N LEU A 11 1.76 19.88 3.15
CA LEU A 11 1.37 20.43 2.44
C LEU A 11 1.32 20.59 1.41
N GLY A 12 1.29 20.85 1.99
CA GLY A 12 0.95 21.10 0.60
C GLY A 12 1.80 20.28 -0.27
N GLN A 13 1.51 19.22 -0.35
CA GLN A 13 2.28 18.35 -1.21
C GLN A 13 2.33 18.89 -2.58
N ASN A 14 3.45 18.80 -3.20
CA ASN A 14 3.52 18.99 -4.62
C ASN A 14 3.56 17.65 -5.31
N PHE A 15 3.16 17.63 -6.55
CA PHE A 15 3.07 16.38 -7.31
C PHE A 15 4.42 15.72 -7.52
N LEU A 16 5.47 16.51 -7.65
CA LEU A 16 6.81 15.95 -7.84
C LEU A 16 7.24 15.14 -6.64
N THR A 17 6.99 15.66 -5.43
CA THR A 17 7.34 14.96 -4.20
C THR A 17 6.55 13.67 -4.08
N GLU A 18 5.25 13.72 -4.36
CA GLU A 18 4.43 12.54 -4.31
C GLU A 18 4.88 11.49 -5.33
N ARG A 19 5.15 11.92 -6.55
CA ARG A 19 5.61 11.02 -7.58
C ARG A 19 6.95 10.39 -7.22
N THR A 20 7.88 11.18 -6.70
CA THR A 20 9.19 10.68 -6.28
C THR A 20 9.04 9.63 -5.20
N THR A 21 8.15 9.89 -4.23
CA THR A 21 7.87 8.94 -3.17
C THR A 21 7.29 7.64 -3.73
N ILE A 22 6.33 7.75 -4.62
CA ILE A 22 5.72 6.58 -5.26
C ILE A 22 6.77 5.78 -6.03
N ASP A 23 7.59 6.45 -6.81
CA ASP A 23 8.63 5.78 -7.58
C ASP A 23 9.62 5.06 -6.67
N SER A 24 9.98 5.67 -5.55
CA SER A 24 10.86 5.04 -4.57
C SER A 24 10.24 3.80 -3.95
N ILE A 25 8.95 3.86 -3.62
CA ILE A 25 8.24 2.72 -3.06
C ILE A 25 8.20 1.58 -4.07
N VAL A 26 7.85 1.88 -5.31
CA VAL A 26 7.77 0.87 -6.38
C VAL A 26 9.15 0.23 -6.59
N GLU A 27 10.19 1.04 -6.57
CA GLU A 27 11.56 0.52 -6.72
C GLU A 27 11.91 -0.44 -5.58
N LEU A 28 11.60 -0.08 -4.34
CA LEU A 28 11.87 -0.95 -3.19
C LEU A 28 11.06 -2.25 -3.29
N VAL A 29 9.78 -2.16 -3.65
CA VAL A 29 8.93 -3.34 -3.80
C VAL A 29 9.43 -4.23 -4.93
N SER A 30 9.98 -3.65 -5.99
CA SER A 30 10.50 -4.42 -7.13
C SER A 30 11.64 -5.37 -6.72
N ARG A 31 12.30 -5.08 -5.61
CA ARG A 31 13.40 -5.91 -5.09
C ARG A 31 12.91 -7.04 -4.18
N THR A 32 11.62 -7.13 -3.97
CA THR A 32 10.99 -8.18 -3.15
C THR A 32 10.31 -9.19 -4.05
N ASP A 33 9.80 -10.27 -3.47
CA ASP A 33 9.16 -11.34 -4.22
C ASP A 33 7.76 -11.63 -3.70
N GLY A 34 6.98 -12.30 -4.53
CA GLY A 34 5.69 -12.85 -4.13
C GLY A 34 4.52 -11.88 -4.27
N PRO A 35 3.36 -12.27 -3.77
CA PRO A 35 2.19 -11.40 -3.80
C PRO A 35 2.40 -10.13 -2.99
N ILE A 36 1.71 -9.08 -3.38
CA ILE A 36 1.78 -7.76 -2.75
C ILE A 36 0.44 -7.50 -2.06
N VAL A 37 0.51 -7.03 -0.82
CA VAL A 37 -0.68 -6.58 -0.08
C VAL A 37 -0.49 -5.08 0.18
N GLU A 38 -1.36 -4.27 -0.41
CA GLU A 38 -1.32 -2.82 -0.23
C GLU A 38 -2.35 -2.38 0.79
N ILE A 39 -1.90 -1.58 1.74
CA ILE A 39 -2.74 -1.05 2.81
C ILE A 39 -3.16 0.38 2.45
N GLY A 40 -4.49 0.59 2.35
CA GLY A 40 -5.01 1.92 2.11
C GLY A 40 -4.75 2.40 0.68
N SER A 41 -5.31 1.69 -0.29
CA SER A 41 -5.03 1.97 -1.70
C SER A 41 -5.57 3.31 -2.20
N GLY A 42 -6.61 3.86 -1.55
CA GLY A 42 -7.18 5.14 -1.95
C GLY A 42 -7.58 5.16 -3.41
N GLY A 43 -7.19 6.22 -4.09
CA GLY A 43 -7.48 6.39 -5.51
C GLY A 43 -6.59 5.59 -6.44
N GLY A 44 -5.62 4.84 -5.90
CA GLY A 44 -4.76 3.99 -6.71
C GLY A 44 -3.43 4.62 -7.09
N ALA A 45 -3.04 5.70 -6.43
CA ALA A 45 -1.78 6.39 -6.75
C ALA A 45 -0.58 5.46 -6.67
N LEU A 46 -0.61 4.50 -5.75
CA LEU A 46 0.45 3.51 -5.61
C LEU A 46 0.07 2.20 -6.29
N THR A 47 -1.21 1.80 -6.19
CA THR A 47 -1.70 0.55 -6.77
C THR A 47 -1.39 0.44 -8.27
N LEU A 48 -1.72 1.49 -9.01
CA LEU A 48 -1.58 1.45 -10.47
C LEU A 48 -0.12 1.32 -10.92
N PRO A 49 0.83 2.08 -10.36
CA PRO A 49 2.24 1.84 -10.67
C PRO A 49 2.74 0.47 -10.25
N LEU A 50 2.26 -0.06 -9.12
CA LEU A 50 2.67 -1.40 -8.65
C LEU A 50 2.30 -2.50 -9.65
N GLN A 51 1.25 -2.30 -10.44
CA GLN A 51 0.83 -3.28 -11.44
C GLN A 51 1.89 -3.56 -12.50
N ARG A 52 2.82 -2.63 -12.68
CA ARG A 52 3.93 -2.83 -13.63
C ARG A 52 4.84 -3.97 -13.22
N LEU A 53 4.83 -4.33 -11.95
CA LEU A 53 5.66 -5.43 -11.45
C LEU A 53 5.10 -6.80 -11.80
N ARG A 54 3.88 -6.87 -12.31
CA ARG A 54 3.22 -8.09 -12.80
C ARG A 54 3.12 -9.19 -11.75
N ARG A 55 2.90 -8.78 -10.51
CA ARG A 55 2.72 -9.69 -9.38
C ARG A 55 1.29 -9.58 -8.90
N PRO A 56 0.74 -10.64 -8.28
CA PRO A 56 -0.59 -10.53 -7.68
C PRO A 56 -0.62 -9.42 -6.63
N ILE A 57 -1.62 -8.55 -6.70
CA ILE A 57 -1.79 -7.45 -5.76
C ILE A 57 -3.15 -7.56 -5.12
N THR A 58 -3.20 -7.48 -3.80
CA THR A 58 -4.44 -7.27 -3.06
C THR A 58 -4.40 -5.86 -2.49
N ALA A 59 -5.27 -5.00 -2.98
CA ALA A 59 -5.34 -3.61 -2.55
C ALA A 59 -6.51 -3.46 -1.58
N ILE A 60 -6.20 -3.05 -0.35
CA ILE A 60 -7.19 -2.95 0.71
C ILE A 60 -7.57 -1.49 0.90
N GLU A 61 -8.87 -1.21 0.82
CA GLU A 61 -9.40 0.13 0.93
C GLU A 61 -10.68 0.14 1.75
N ILE A 62 -10.70 0.94 2.81
CA ILE A 62 -11.85 1.02 3.71
C ILE A 62 -12.98 1.87 3.11
N ASP A 63 -12.66 2.84 2.27
CA ASP A 63 -13.64 3.72 1.66
C ASP A 63 -14.30 3.05 0.45
N SER A 64 -15.61 2.83 0.54
CA SER A 64 -16.36 2.12 -0.52
C SER A 64 -16.31 2.82 -1.86
N SER A 65 -16.34 4.14 -1.84
CA SER A 65 -16.31 4.93 -3.07
C SER A 65 -14.98 4.78 -3.79
N TYR A 66 -13.87 4.89 -3.06
CA TYR A 66 -12.56 4.68 -3.63
C TYR A 66 -12.38 3.26 -4.13
N ALA A 67 -12.82 2.28 -3.34
CA ALA A 67 -12.70 0.88 -3.73
C ALA A 67 -13.43 0.60 -5.04
N LEU A 68 -14.65 1.12 -5.17
CA LEU A 68 -15.44 0.94 -6.38
C LEU A 68 -14.76 1.55 -7.60
N LYS A 69 -14.27 2.78 -7.46
CA LYS A 69 -13.57 3.45 -8.56
C LYS A 69 -12.30 2.71 -8.94
N LEU A 70 -11.55 2.24 -7.96
CA LEU A 70 -10.30 1.55 -8.22
C LEU A 70 -10.51 0.23 -8.95
N ARG A 71 -11.56 -0.50 -8.59
CA ARG A 71 -11.89 -1.77 -9.27
C ARG A 71 -12.04 -1.62 -10.77
N ARG A 72 -12.50 -0.44 -11.21
CA ARG A 72 -12.70 -0.17 -12.64
C ARG A 72 -11.41 0.16 -13.37
N ARG A 73 -10.32 0.39 -12.65
CA ARG A 73 -9.06 0.85 -13.23
C ARG A 73 -7.96 -0.20 -13.14
N VAL A 74 -8.11 -1.20 -12.31
CA VAL A 74 -7.04 -2.18 -12.09
C VAL A 74 -7.06 -3.27 -13.16
N SER A 75 -5.90 -3.89 -13.33
CA SER A 75 -5.74 -5.01 -14.24
C SER A 75 -6.11 -6.32 -13.55
N SER A 76 -6.08 -7.42 -14.30
CA SER A 76 -6.55 -8.72 -13.81
C SER A 76 -5.69 -9.29 -12.68
N ASN A 77 -4.45 -8.80 -12.50
CA ASN A 77 -3.61 -9.30 -11.42
C ASN A 77 -3.88 -8.61 -10.07
N THR A 78 -4.78 -7.64 -10.05
CA THR A 78 -5.07 -6.85 -8.86
C THR A 78 -6.50 -7.09 -8.39
N THR A 79 -6.63 -7.41 -7.11
CA THR A 79 -7.92 -7.57 -6.43
C THR A 79 -8.09 -6.43 -5.44
N VAL A 80 -9.22 -5.72 -5.51
CA VAL A 80 -9.52 -4.65 -4.56
C VAL A 80 -10.47 -5.19 -3.51
N VAL A 81 -10.07 -5.09 -2.25
CA VAL A 81 -10.89 -5.56 -1.11
C VAL A 81 -11.34 -4.35 -0.31
N ASN A 82 -12.66 -4.16 -0.23
CA ASN A 82 -13.24 -3.04 0.50
C ASN A 82 -13.45 -3.45 1.96
N THR A 83 -12.44 -3.20 2.76
CA THR A 83 -12.50 -3.52 4.19
C THR A 83 -11.50 -2.67 4.95
N ASP A 84 -11.65 -2.66 6.27
CA ASP A 84 -10.66 -2.09 7.17
C ASP A 84 -9.48 -3.07 7.24
N PHE A 85 -8.25 -2.57 7.03
CA PHE A 85 -7.07 -3.42 7.12
C PHE A 85 -6.96 -4.12 8.46
N LEU A 86 -7.40 -3.49 9.54
CA LEU A 86 -7.35 -4.07 10.88
C LEU A 86 -8.25 -5.30 11.01
N ARG A 87 -9.18 -5.48 10.08
CA ARG A 87 -10.06 -6.66 10.02
C ARG A 87 -9.66 -7.63 8.93
N TYR A 88 -8.71 -7.25 8.11
CA TYR A 88 -8.26 -8.10 7.01
C TYR A 88 -7.30 -9.15 7.53
N ARG A 89 -7.48 -10.39 7.08
CA ARG A 89 -6.58 -11.46 7.45
C ARG A 89 -5.48 -11.55 6.41
N LEU A 90 -4.26 -11.25 6.81
CA LEU A 90 -3.11 -11.34 5.92
C LEU A 90 -2.94 -12.79 5.42
N PRO A 91 -2.45 -12.96 4.18
CA PRO A 91 -2.22 -14.29 3.65
C PRO A 91 -1.25 -15.06 4.52
N GLN A 92 -1.45 -16.39 4.60
CA GLN A 92 -0.54 -17.27 5.32
C GLN A 92 0.53 -17.85 4.38
N THR A 93 0.97 -17.04 3.45
CA THR A 93 2.04 -17.35 2.52
C THR A 93 2.97 -16.13 2.46
N PRO A 94 4.24 -16.33 2.08
CA PRO A 94 5.15 -15.19 1.96
C PRO A 94 4.59 -14.11 1.05
N CYS A 95 4.65 -12.87 1.51
CA CYS A 95 4.12 -11.73 0.75
C CYS A 95 4.87 -10.46 1.12
N THR A 96 4.70 -9.44 0.29
CA THR A 96 5.25 -8.11 0.53
C THR A 96 4.10 -7.18 0.93
N VAL A 97 4.25 -6.49 2.05
CA VAL A 97 3.25 -5.54 2.53
C VAL A 97 3.72 -4.13 2.19
N VAL A 98 2.86 -3.32 1.60
CA VAL A 98 3.20 -1.96 1.21
C VAL A 98 2.06 -1.03 1.57
N GLY A 99 2.39 0.21 1.92
CA GLY A 99 1.35 1.19 2.19
C GLY A 99 1.89 2.56 2.50
N ASN A 100 1.08 3.56 2.17
CA ASN A 100 1.27 4.93 2.61
C ASN A 100 0.21 5.16 3.68
N LEU A 101 0.61 5.09 4.95
CA LEU A 101 -0.33 4.96 6.05
C LEU A 101 -0.91 6.29 6.48
N PRO A 102 -2.21 6.33 6.83
CA PRO A 102 -2.80 7.54 7.38
C PRO A 102 -2.30 7.80 8.81
N PHE A 103 -2.16 9.07 9.16
CA PHE A 103 -1.59 9.48 10.44
C PHE A 103 -2.22 8.79 11.64
N HIS A 104 -3.55 8.84 11.74
CA HIS A 104 -4.20 8.46 12.99
C HIS A 104 -4.47 6.98 13.17
N HIS A 105 -4.05 6.15 12.23
CA HIS A 105 -4.19 4.70 12.38
C HIS A 105 -2.86 3.99 12.25
N THR A 106 -1.78 4.75 12.14
CA THR A 106 -0.45 4.20 11.88
C THR A 106 -0.01 3.18 12.93
N THR A 107 -0.17 3.51 14.21
CA THR A 107 0.27 2.62 15.29
C THR A 107 -0.44 1.28 15.25
N ALA A 108 -1.76 1.29 15.09
CA ALA A 108 -2.54 0.05 15.05
C ALA A 108 -2.17 -0.80 13.83
N ILE A 109 -1.99 -0.15 12.69
CA ILE A 109 -1.61 -0.84 11.46
C ILE A 109 -0.22 -1.44 11.58
N LEU A 110 0.74 -0.69 12.12
CA LEU A 110 2.09 -1.19 12.33
C LEU A 110 2.10 -2.40 13.26
N ARG A 111 1.32 -2.36 14.35
CA ARG A 111 1.21 -3.50 15.24
C ARG A 111 0.68 -4.72 14.52
N ARG A 112 -0.35 -4.53 13.69
CA ARG A 112 -0.93 -5.62 12.93
C ARG A 112 0.09 -6.27 12.03
N VAL A 113 0.85 -5.46 11.30
CA VAL A 113 1.89 -5.96 10.41
C VAL A 113 2.99 -6.66 11.19
N LEU A 114 3.50 -6.03 12.25
CA LEU A 114 4.61 -6.58 13.02
C LEU A 114 4.27 -7.90 13.70
N HIS A 115 2.99 -8.14 14.01
CA HIS A 115 2.56 -9.38 14.65
C HIS A 115 2.07 -10.43 13.66
N ALA A 116 2.09 -10.14 12.36
CA ALA A 116 1.74 -11.14 11.36
C ALA A 116 2.97 -12.01 11.05
N ASP A 117 2.72 -13.26 10.68
CA ASP A 117 3.79 -14.26 10.62
C ASP A 117 4.44 -14.41 9.25
N TYR A 118 3.75 -14.14 8.18
CA TYR A 118 4.16 -14.63 6.87
C TYR A 118 4.72 -13.61 5.90
N TRP A 119 4.62 -12.33 6.19
CA TRP A 119 5.20 -11.35 5.28
C TRP A 119 6.73 -11.43 5.31
N THR A 120 7.35 -11.24 4.16
CA THR A 120 8.81 -11.32 4.03
C THR A 120 9.44 -9.95 3.85
N ALA A 121 8.66 -8.96 3.45
CA ALA A 121 9.12 -7.59 3.31
C ALA A 121 7.96 -6.64 3.54
N ALA A 122 8.25 -5.47 4.10
CA ALA A 122 7.26 -4.43 4.28
C ALA A 122 7.87 -3.09 3.91
N VAL A 123 7.18 -2.33 3.08
CA VAL A 123 7.58 -0.99 2.66
C VAL A 123 6.46 -0.04 3.05
N LEU A 124 6.63 0.66 4.15
CA LEU A 124 5.58 1.47 4.73
C LEU A 124 6.07 2.92 4.91
N ILE A 125 5.24 3.85 4.48
CA ILE A 125 5.45 5.27 4.75
C ILE A 125 4.57 5.63 5.94
N VAL A 126 5.15 6.20 6.94
CA VAL A 126 4.43 6.55 8.17
C VAL A 126 4.55 8.05 8.47
#